data_7ae2b064eef402d8f724cf7cb73b936f
#
_entry.id   7ae2b064eef402d8f724cf7cb73b936f
#
_cell.length_a   1.000
_cell.length_b   1.000
_cell.length_c   1.000
_cell.angle_alpha   90.00
_cell.angle_beta   90.00
_cell.angle_gamma   90.00
#
_symmetry.space_group_name_H-M   'P 1'
#
loop_
_entity.id
_entity.type
_entity.pdbx_description
1 polymer ?
#
loop_
_entity_poly.entity_id
_entity_poly.type
_entity_poly.pdbx_seq_one_letter_code
_entity_poly.pdbx_strand_id
1 'polypeptide(L)'
;MMNFNIQLFADNLQNTTATMSKEMKTFYEKRLIDQAEPRLVHDQFADYYPVPQNGGKTIEFRKYDSLPKATTPLTEGVTPNGQTLNVTTITSDLHQYGGWTPLTDVLQMTAIDNNVVQATRVLASQAGRTMDSITRDVLAGGTNVIYAPKQAADGTETAVTSRKTLDKSCTLTPKLFFQAAAQLGAMNADPIGDSYIAIIHPYAAYDLKTCKEFIEVHKYADPDTMFRGEIGKLGNIRFIETSEAKIWKDETCPTGLAVFGTLVLGAHAYGVTELEGGGLEHIVKQLGYGDDPLNQRASVGWKGMRAAERLVEQYMVRIESVSSYSANAAAN
;
A
#
# COMPACT_ATOMS: atom_id res chain seq x y z
N MET A 1 -0.45 -36.71 -49.52
CA MET A 1 0.36 -35.79 -48.70
C MET A 1 -0.51 -35.33 -47.55
N MET A 2 -0.29 -35.86 -46.37
CA MET A 2 -1.00 -35.41 -45.16
C MET A 2 -0.29 -34.18 -44.62
N ASN A 3 -0.95 -33.03 -44.65
CA ASN A 3 -0.48 -31.85 -43.97
C ASN A 3 -0.78 -32.01 -42.46
N PHE A 4 0.23 -32.30 -41.70
CA PHE A 4 0.15 -32.23 -40.25
C PHE A 4 0.21 -30.75 -39.83
N ASN A 5 -0.92 -30.24 -39.40
CA ASN A 5 -1.01 -28.90 -38.83
C ASN A 5 -0.55 -28.95 -37.37
N ILE A 6 0.70 -28.58 -37.11
CA ILE A 6 1.35 -28.59 -35.77
C ILE A 6 0.99 -27.33 -34.97
N GLN A 7 -0.16 -26.70 -35.18
CA GLN A 7 -0.56 -25.45 -34.56
C GLN A 7 -1.46 -25.59 -33.31
N LEU A 8 -1.60 -26.78 -32.73
CA LEU A 8 -2.57 -27.04 -31.66
C LEU A 8 -2.03 -26.87 -30.22
N PHE A 9 -0.83 -26.33 -30.03
CA PHE A 9 -0.23 -26.16 -28.68
C PHE A 9 0.28 -24.75 -28.39
N ALA A 10 -0.34 -23.73 -28.97
CA ALA A 10 0.12 -22.35 -28.88
C ALA A 10 -0.39 -21.55 -27.64
N ASP A 11 -0.96 -22.21 -26.65
CA ASP A 11 -1.45 -21.54 -25.42
C ASP A 11 -0.53 -21.73 -24.20
N ASN A 12 0.76 -21.85 -24.42
CA ASN A 12 1.70 -21.89 -23.34
C ASN A 12 2.26 -20.50 -23.09
N LEU A 13 1.92 -19.92 -21.94
CA LEU A 13 2.58 -18.77 -21.31
C LEU A 13 4.05 -19.13 -20.96
N GLN A 14 4.83 -19.54 -21.96
CA GLN A 14 6.25 -19.85 -21.80
C GLN A 14 7.08 -18.71 -22.35
N ASN A 15 8.05 -18.25 -21.57
CA ASN A 15 9.07 -17.37 -22.08
C ASN A 15 9.99 -18.14 -23.01
N THR A 16 9.78 -17.97 -24.31
CA THR A 16 10.56 -18.60 -25.39
C THR A 16 11.61 -17.63 -25.91
N THR A 17 12.52 -18.12 -26.74
CA THR A 17 13.51 -17.27 -27.45
C THR A 17 12.85 -16.18 -28.31
N ALA A 18 11.61 -16.38 -28.75
CA ALA A 18 10.83 -15.39 -29.51
C ALA A 18 10.28 -14.27 -28.62
N THR A 19 9.82 -14.59 -27.40
CA THR A 19 9.28 -13.62 -26.44
C THR A 19 10.38 -12.82 -25.75
N MET A 20 11.57 -13.39 -25.57
CA MET A 20 12.74 -12.72 -25.00
C MET A 20 13.81 -12.40 -26.06
N SER A 21 13.38 -12.05 -27.24
CA SER A 21 14.24 -11.82 -28.42
C SER A 21 15.27 -10.70 -28.25
N LYS A 22 15.09 -9.80 -27.29
CA LYS A 22 16.01 -8.71 -27.00
C LYS A 22 17.32 -9.19 -26.36
N GLU A 23 17.32 -10.32 -25.68
CA GLU A 23 18.52 -10.90 -25.08
C GLU A 23 19.41 -11.64 -26.08
N MET A 24 18.84 -12.03 -27.25
CA MET A 24 19.52 -12.91 -28.21
C MET A 24 20.07 -12.19 -29.43
N LYS A 25 19.71 -10.93 -29.70
CA LYS A 25 19.96 -10.26 -30.98
C LYS A 25 21.15 -9.33 -31.05
N THR A 26 21.76 -8.98 -29.93
CA THR A 26 22.85 -8.00 -29.92
C THR A 26 23.90 -8.39 -28.90
N PHE A 27 25.15 -8.05 -29.17
CA PHE A 27 26.24 -8.11 -28.21
C PHE A 27 25.94 -7.06 -27.13
N TYR A 28 25.33 -7.48 -26.02
CA TYR A 28 24.99 -6.60 -24.93
C TYR A 28 26.13 -6.48 -23.95
N GLU A 29 26.34 -5.27 -23.47
CA GLU A 29 27.08 -5.04 -22.26
C GLU A 29 26.48 -5.90 -21.13
N LYS A 30 27.32 -6.68 -20.43
CA LYS A 30 26.88 -7.61 -19.37
C LYS A 30 26.17 -6.95 -18.17
N ARG A 31 25.90 -5.65 -18.27
CA ARG A 31 25.28 -4.85 -17.22
C ARG A 31 23.80 -4.73 -17.50
N LEU A 32 22.99 -5.49 -16.77
CA LEU A 32 21.55 -5.31 -16.76
C LEU A 32 21.17 -3.96 -16.19
N ILE A 33 20.25 -3.27 -16.86
CA ILE A 33 19.64 -2.05 -16.34
C ILE A 33 18.72 -2.46 -15.21
N ASP A 34 19.02 -2.04 -13.99
CA ASP A 34 18.16 -2.25 -12.85
C ASP A 34 16.90 -1.39 -13.01
N GLN A 35 15.75 -2.04 -12.93
CA GLN A 35 14.49 -1.32 -12.92
C GLN A 35 14.29 -0.67 -11.55
N ALA A 36 13.92 0.60 -11.54
CA ALA A 36 13.58 1.28 -10.29
C ALA A 36 12.36 0.61 -9.62
N GLU A 37 12.52 0.27 -8.36
CA GLU A 37 11.46 -0.36 -7.56
C GLU A 37 10.79 0.67 -6.65
N PRO A 38 9.47 0.58 -6.45
CA PRO A 38 8.77 1.47 -5.53
C PRO A 38 9.18 1.19 -4.08
N ARG A 39 9.14 2.22 -3.26
CA ARG A 39 9.37 2.08 -1.82
C ARG A 39 8.14 1.48 -1.16
N LEU A 40 8.29 0.31 -0.57
CA LEU A 40 7.24 -0.38 0.18
C LEU A 40 7.16 0.19 1.60
N VAL A 41 5.99 0.64 2.02
CA VAL A 41 5.85 1.45 3.24
C VAL A 41 4.65 1.06 4.08
N HIS A 42 3.57 0.53 3.46
CA HIS A 42 2.30 0.33 4.14
C HIS A 42 2.34 -0.70 5.27
N ASP A 43 3.33 -1.61 5.24
CA ASP A 43 3.51 -2.64 6.27
C ASP A 43 4.35 -2.20 7.47
N GLN A 44 5.16 -1.14 7.30
CA GLN A 44 6.16 -0.75 8.30
C GLN A 44 5.57 -0.25 9.63
N PHE A 45 4.32 0.18 9.63
CA PHE A 45 3.64 0.79 10.78
C PHE A 45 2.48 -0.04 11.30
N ALA A 46 2.35 -1.27 10.82
CA ALA A 46 1.34 -2.22 11.24
C ALA A 46 1.69 -2.87 12.59
N ASP A 47 0.67 -3.20 13.36
CA ASP A 47 0.82 -4.17 14.43
C ASP A 47 0.87 -5.58 13.83
N TYR A 48 1.88 -6.36 14.21
CA TYR A 48 2.09 -7.68 13.66
C TYR A 48 1.51 -8.77 14.58
N TYR A 49 0.58 -9.57 14.06
CA TYR A 49 -0.07 -10.65 14.78
C TYR A 49 0.12 -11.99 14.06
N PRO A 50 1.13 -12.80 14.42
CA PRO A 50 1.32 -14.11 13.80
C PRO A 50 0.23 -15.10 14.26
N VAL A 51 -0.33 -15.85 13.31
CA VAL A 51 -1.22 -16.98 13.59
C VAL A 51 -0.38 -18.22 13.73
N PRO A 52 -0.50 -18.99 14.83
CA PRO A 52 0.28 -20.22 15.00
C PRO A 52 -0.11 -21.28 13.96
N GLN A 53 0.81 -22.17 13.63
CA GLN A 53 0.52 -23.33 12.77
C GLN A 53 -0.65 -24.13 13.33
N ASN A 54 -1.56 -24.56 12.46
CA ASN A 54 -2.81 -25.26 12.82
C ASN A 54 -3.80 -24.43 13.66
N GLY A 55 -3.60 -23.12 13.79
CA GLY A 55 -4.52 -22.19 14.49
C GLY A 55 -5.77 -21.79 13.72
N GLY A 56 -5.98 -22.37 12.53
CA GLY A 56 -7.10 -22.00 11.66
C GLY A 56 -6.72 -20.96 10.60
N LYS A 57 -7.72 -20.54 9.82
CA LYS A 57 -7.56 -19.59 8.72
C LYS A 57 -8.01 -18.16 9.11
N THR A 58 -8.80 -18.04 10.17
CA THR A 58 -9.42 -16.78 10.60
C THR A 58 -8.82 -16.36 11.93
N ILE A 59 -8.45 -15.09 12.04
CA ILE A 59 -8.07 -14.44 13.29
C ILE A 59 -9.18 -13.51 13.75
N GLU A 60 -9.46 -13.50 15.05
CA GLU A 60 -10.46 -12.64 15.67
C GLU A 60 -9.78 -11.67 16.64
N PHE A 61 -9.94 -10.36 16.38
CA PHE A 61 -9.51 -9.30 17.27
C PHE A 61 -10.69 -8.84 18.11
N ARG A 62 -10.48 -8.65 19.42
CA ARG A 62 -11.50 -8.20 20.36
C ARG A 62 -11.15 -6.83 20.89
N LYS A 63 -12.09 -5.92 20.81
CA LYS A 63 -11.99 -4.57 21.35
C LYS A 63 -13.09 -4.37 22.39
N TYR A 64 -12.72 -3.87 23.56
CA TYR A 64 -13.66 -3.44 24.56
C TYR A 64 -13.97 -1.96 24.37
N ASP A 65 -15.26 -1.63 24.34
CA ASP A 65 -15.70 -0.26 24.24
C ASP A 65 -15.51 0.45 25.58
N SER A 66 -15.16 1.74 25.53
CA SER A 66 -15.01 2.55 26.73
C SER A 66 -16.35 2.72 27.45
N LEU A 67 -16.36 2.54 28.77
CA LEU A 67 -17.54 2.82 29.56
C LEU A 67 -17.84 4.33 29.60
N PRO A 68 -19.12 4.72 29.69
CA PRO A 68 -19.52 6.11 29.86
C PRO A 68 -18.96 6.66 31.17
N LYS A 69 -18.65 7.96 31.19
CA LYS A 69 -18.14 8.64 32.38
C LYS A 69 -19.16 8.57 33.53
N ALA A 70 -18.73 8.13 34.71
CA ALA A 70 -19.56 8.10 35.92
C ALA A 70 -19.56 9.47 36.58
N THR A 71 -20.31 10.43 36.04
CA THR A 71 -20.35 11.82 36.49
C THR A 71 -21.39 12.10 37.58
N THR A 72 -22.27 11.13 37.84
CA THR A 72 -23.31 11.28 38.87
C THR A 72 -22.72 11.02 40.28
N PRO A 73 -22.81 11.94 41.21
CA PRO A 73 -22.38 11.72 42.59
C PRO A 73 -23.16 10.56 43.24
N LEU A 74 -22.47 9.76 44.02
CA LEU A 74 -23.09 8.66 44.73
C LEU A 74 -23.96 9.15 45.88
N THR A 75 -25.10 8.55 46.08
CA THR A 75 -25.93 8.81 47.26
C THR A 75 -25.50 7.86 48.38
N GLU A 76 -25.35 8.40 49.60
CA GLU A 76 -24.97 7.60 50.73
C GLU A 76 -25.97 6.45 51.02
N GLY A 77 -25.45 5.22 51.15
CA GLY A 77 -26.26 4.03 51.42
C GLY A 77 -26.97 3.46 50.18
N VAL A 78 -26.82 4.04 48.99
CA VAL A 78 -27.46 3.54 47.76
C VAL A 78 -26.41 3.01 46.77
N THR A 79 -26.48 1.76 46.41
CA THR A 79 -25.63 1.16 45.38
C THR A 79 -26.12 1.58 44.01
N PRO A 80 -25.27 2.20 43.15
CA PRO A 80 -25.66 2.55 41.79
C PRO A 80 -25.82 1.33 40.90
N ASN A 81 -26.53 1.50 39.79
CA ASN A 81 -26.65 0.44 38.78
C ASN A 81 -25.30 0.13 38.17
N GLY A 82 -25.01 -1.16 37.97
CA GLY A 82 -23.80 -1.61 37.28
C GLY A 82 -23.81 -1.24 35.79
N GLN A 83 -22.63 -1.13 35.21
CA GLN A 83 -22.46 -0.92 33.78
C GLN A 83 -22.04 -2.23 33.11
N THR A 84 -22.49 -2.45 31.87
CA THR A 84 -22.16 -3.64 31.09
C THR A 84 -20.96 -3.37 30.18
N LEU A 85 -20.06 -4.35 30.05
CA LEU A 85 -18.95 -4.30 29.11
C LEU A 85 -19.46 -4.76 27.74
N ASN A 86 -19.22 -3.93 26.74
CA ASN A 86 -19.46 -4.29 25.33
C ASN A 86 -18.14 -4.70 24.67
N VAL A 87 -18.18 -5.77 23.91
CA VAL A 87 -17.05 -6.29 23.15
C VAL A 87 -17.40 -6.24 21.67
N THR A 88 -16.57 -5.55 20.90
CA THR A 88 -16.63 -5.55 19.44
C THR A 88 -15.58 -6.50 18.90
N THR A 89 -15.97 -7.41 18.00
CA THR A 89 -15.07 -8.36 17.37
C THR A 89 -14.82 -7.97 15.91
N ILE A 90 -13.55 -8.05 15.48
CA ILE A 90 -13.13 -7.85 14.11
C ILE A 90 -12.49 -9.15 13.66
N THR A 91 -12.99 -9.73 12.58
CA THR A 91 -12.48 -10.99 12.02
C THR A 91 -11.73 -10.73 10.74
N SER A 92 -10.58 -11.37 10.56
CA SER A 92 -9.77 -11.28 9.34
C SER A 92 -9.41 -12.68 8.86
N ASP A 93 -9.62 -12.93 7.57
CA ASP A 93 -9.33 -14.21 6.93
C ASP A 93 -7.97 -14.15 6.21
N LEU A 94 -7.14 -15.16 6.47
CA LEU A 94 -5.86 -15.35 5.78
C LEU A 94 -6.10 -15.84 4.34
N HIS A 95 -5.53 -15.12 3.39
CA HIS A 95 -5.52 -15.49 1.98
C HIS A 95 -4.11 -15.84 1.51
N GLN A 96 -4.03 -16.80 0.59
CA GLN A 96 -2.78 -17.18 -0.04
C GLN A 96 -2.62 -16.42 -1.36
N TYR A 97 -1.47 -15.80 -1.54
CA TYR A 97 -1.08 -15.09 -2.74
C TYR A 97 0.17 -15.73 -3.33
N GLY A 98 0.37 -15.60 -4.63
CA GLY A 98 1.56 -16.13 -5.29
C GLY A 98 1.63 -15.79 -6.76
N GLY A 99 2.83 -15.89 -7.30
CA GLY A 99 3.11 -15.72 -8.71
C GLY A 99 4.24 -16.65 -9.15
N TRP A 100 4.26 -17.04 -10.42
CA TRP A 100 5.31 -17.90 -10.95
C TRP A 100 5.58 -17.60 -12.41
N THR A 101 6.80 -17.93 -12.85
CA THR A 101 7.25 -17.75 -14.24
C THR A 101 7.86 -19.07 -14.72
N PRO A 102 7.37 -19.63 -15.84
CA PRO A 102 7.99 -20.78 -16.48
C PRO A 102 9.21 -20.37 -17.31
N LEU A 103 10.23 -21.22 -17.32
CA LEU A 103 11.45 -21.07 -18.10
C LEU A 103 11.68 -22.34 -18.90
N THR A 104 12.08 -22.22 -20.18
CA THR A 104 12.42 -23.38 -21.01
C THR A 104 13.91 -23.72 -20.93
N ASP A 105 14.25 -24.97 -21.18
CA ASP A 105 15.62 -25.46 -21.26
C ASP A 105 16.42 -24.74 -22.35
N VAL A 106 15.81 -24.56 -23.54
CA VAL A 106 16.43 -23.85 -24.65
C VAL A 106 16.80 -22.41 -24.26
N LEU A 107 15.90 -21.70 -23.53
CA LEU A 107 16.17 -20.38 -23.05
C LEU A 107 17.34 -20.36 -22.06
N GLN A 108 17.40 -21.34 -21.14
CA GLN A 108 18.50 -21.42 -20.18
C GLN A 108 19.86 -21.71 -20.85
N MET A 109 19.87 -22.51 -21.95
CA MET A 109 21.09 -22.85 -22.67
C MET A 109 21.57 -21.75 -23.62
N THR A 110 20.64 -20.94 -24.16
CA THR A 110 20.94 -19.96 -25.21
C THR A 110 21.04 -18.52 -24.75
N ALA A 111 20.48 -18.22 -23.57
CA ALA A 111 20.54 -16.86 -23.01
C ALA A 111 21.92 -16.54 -22.48
N ILE A 112 22.33 -15.28 -22.67
CA ILE A 112 23.60 -14.74 -22.18
C ILE A 112 23.58 -14.60 -20.66
N ASP A 113 22.42 -14.24 -20.11
CA ASP A 113 22.21 -13.99 -18.68
C ASP A 113 21.59 -15.18 -17.98
N ASN A 114 21.82 -15.27 -16.67
CA ASN A 114 21.17 -16.30 -15.83
C ASN A 114 19.70 -15.93 -15.58
N ASN A 115 18.79 -16.43 -16.43
CA ASN A 115 17.38 -16.12 -16.40
C ASN A 115 16.68 -16.55 -15.11
N VAL A 116 17.18 -17.58 -14.42
CA VAL A 116 16.63 -18.02 -13.11
C VAL A 116 16.86 -16.96 -12.06
N VAL A 117 18.06 -16.36 -12.01
CA VAL A 117 18.41 -15.30 -11.06
C VAL A 117 17.59 -14.04 -11.35
N GLN A 118 17.44 -13.67 -12.63
CA GLN A 118 16.65 -12.50 -13.01
C GLN A 118 15.16 -12.69 -12.73
N ALA A 119 14.61 -13.86 -13.05
CA ALA A 119 13.23 -14.21 -12.71
C ALA A 119 12.98 -14.17 -11.19
N THR A 120 13.92 -14.68 -10.39
CA THR A 120 13.86 -14.61 -8.93
C THR A 120 13.79 -13.16 -8.43
N ARG A 121 14.63 -12.28 -9.00
CA ARG A 121 14.67 -10.86 -8.62
C ARG A 121 13.34 -10.15 -8.94
N VAL A 122 12.84 -10.32 -10.17
CA VAL A 122 11.57 -9.71 -10.60
C VAL A 122 10.38 -10.25 -9.79
N LEU A 123 10.37 -11.55 -9.50
CA LEU A 123 9.33 -12.16 -8.67
C LEU A 123 9.40 -11.73 -7.20
N ALA A 124 10.59 -11.49 -6.66
CA ALA A 124 10.75 -10.93 -5.31
C ALA A 124 10.17 -9.51 -5.21
N SER A 125 10.45 -8.66 -6.21
CA SER A 125 9.85 -7.34 -6.32
C SER A 125 8.32 -7.41 -6.44
N GLN A 126 7.79 -8.31 -7.28
CA GLN A 126 6.35 -8.55 -7.41
C GLN A 126 5.74 -8.96 -6.06
N ALA A 127 6.38 -9.87 -5.33
CA ALA A 127 5.90 -10.33 -4.04
C ALA A 127 5.80 -9.17 -3.03
N GLY A 128 6.85 -8.36 -2.91
CA GLY A 128 6.85 -7.19 -2.03
C GLY A 128 5.73 -6.21 -2.37
N ARG A 129 5.61 -5.82 -3.66
CA ARG A 129 4.55 -4.90 -4.11
C ARG A 129 3.16 -5.47 -3.88
N THR A 130 2.96 -6.78 -4.10
CA THR A 130 1.65 -7.41 -3.87
C THR A 130 1.27 -7.33 -2.39
N MET A 131 2.19 -7.67 -1.48
CA MET A 131 1.92 -7.61 -0.04
C MET A 131 1.62 -6.19 0.44
N ASP A 132 2.42 -5.21 0.00
CA ASP A 132 2.22 -3.79 0.33
C ASP A 132 0.89 -3.25 -0.22
N SER A 133 0.51 -3.65 -1.46
CA SER A 133 -0.76 -3.24 -2.09
C SER A 133 -1.98 -3.79 -1.37
N ILE A 134 -1.91 -5.03 -0.86
CA ILE A 134 -3.00 -5.63 -0.07
C ILE A 134 -3.25 -4.80 1.19
N THR A 135 -2.18 -4.48 1.93
CA THR A 135 -2.29 -3.62 3.13
C THR A 135 -2.79 -2.24 2.76
N ARG A 136 -2.24 -1.61 1.72
CA ARG A 136 -2.68 -0.32 1.20
C ARG A 136 -4.19 -0.29 0.90
N ASP A 137 -4.70 -1.29 0.20
CA ASP A 137 -6.11 -1.31 -0.23
C ASP A 137 -7.06 -1.47 0.96
N VAL A 138 -6.68 -2.23 1.98
CA VAL A 138 -7.41 -2.31 3.26
C VAL A 138 -7.42 -0.95 3.95
N LEU A 139 -6.30 -0.27 4.06
CA LEU A 139 -6.22 1.07 4.66
C LEU A 139 -7.01 2.11 3.85
N ALA A 140 -6.91 2.04 2.52
CA ALA A 140 -7.63 2.93 1.62
C ALA A 140 -9.16 2.74 1.65
N GLY A 141 -9.66 1.62 2.15
CA GLY A 141 -11.09 1.35 2.37
C GLY A 141 -11.68 2.03 3.61
N GLY A 142 -10.90 2.75 4.42
CA GLY A 142 -11.38 3.42 5.64
C GLY A 142 -12.49 4.44 5.39
N THR A 143 -13.32 4.66 6.41
CA THR A 143 -14.47 5.59 6.35
C THR A 143 -14.16 6.98 6.86
N ASN A 144 -13.09 7.13 7.65
CA ASN A 144 -12.65 8.40 8.19
C ASN A 144 -11.88 9.21 7.13
N VAL A 145 -12.60 10.08 6.39
CA VAL A 145 -12.09 10.76 5.20
C VAL A 145 -12.19 12.26 5.34
N ILE A 146 -11.11 12.96 4.99
CA ILE A 146 -11.07 14.41 4.78
C ILE A 146 -10.90 14.67 3.29
N TYR A 147 -11.79 15.44 2.69
CA TYR A 147 -11.66 15.86 1.30
C TYR A 147 -10.98 17.22 1.23
N ALA A 148 -10.05 17.39 0.27
CA ALA A 148 -9.46 18.69 0.02
C ALA A 148 -10.52 19.68 -0.45
N PRO A 149 -10.61 20.89 0.16
CA PRO A 149 -11.58 21.88 -0.24
C PRO A 149 -11.26 22.45 -1.62
N LYS A 150 -12.27 22.95 -2.32
CA LYS A 150 -12.08 23.73 -3.53
C LYS A 150 -11.47 25.07 -3.17
N GLN A 151 -10.38 25.40 -3.83
CA GLN A 151 -9.72 26.70 -3.66
C GLN A 151 -10.11 27.63 -4.80
N ALA A 152 -10.76 28.74 -4.48
CA ALA A 152 -11.04 29.79 -5.44
C ALA A 152 -9.83 30.74 -5.59
N ALA A 153 -9.78 31.48 -6.68
CA ALA A 153 -8.69 32.42 -6.97
C ALA A 153 -8.57 33.56 -5.95
N ASP A 154 -9.65 33.86 -5.25
CA ASP A 154 -9.72 34.87 -4.17
C ASP A 154 -9.25 34.33 -2.79
N GLY A 155 -8.85 33.04 -2.73
CA GLY A 155 -8.46 32.39 -1.49
C GLY A 155 -9.62 31.81 -0.68
N THR A 156 -10.85 31.88 -1.18
CA THR A 156 -12.01 31.30 -0.50
C THR A 156 -11.99 29.78 -0.63
N GLU A 157 -12.20 29.06 0.46
CA GLU A 157 -12.29 27.62 0.49
C GLU A 157 -13.75 27.15 0.55
N THR A 158 -14.14 26.27 -0.34
CA THR A 158 -15.47 25.62 -0.31
C THR A 158 -15.30 24.16 0.07
N ALA A 159 -15.99 23.72 1.14
CA ALA A 159 -15.93 22.35 1.60
C ALA A 159 -16.47 21.35 0.56
N VAL A 160 -15.81 20.21 0.45
CA VAL A 160 -16.18 19.09 -0.41
C VAL A 160 -16.57 17.92 0.49
N THR A 161 -17.67 17.24 0.17
CA THR A 161 -18.23 16.16 0.99
C THR A 161 -18.15 14.78 0.34
N SER A 162 -17.71 14.71 -0.91
CA SER A 162 -17.58 13.43 -1.63
C SER A 162 -16.46 13.48 -2.65
N ARG A 163 -15.87 12.32 -2.94
CA ARG A 163 -14.81 12.16 -3.95
C ARG A 163 -15.24 12.67 -5.32
N LYS A 164 -16.47 12.41 -5.72
CA LYS A 164 -17.03 12.79 -7.04
C LYS A 164 -17.12 14.29 -7.26
N THR A 165 -17.16 15.09 -6.19
CA THR A 165 -17.28 16.55 -6.27
C THR A 165 -15.94 17.29 -6.20
N LEU A 166 -14.82 16.55 -6.09
CA LEU A 166 -13.49 17.13 -6.21
C LEU A 166 -13.27 17.72 -7.60
N ASP A 167 -12.41 18.73 -7.69
CA ASP A 167 -11.99 19.33 -8.96
C ASP A 167 -10.47 19.62 -8.94
N LYS A 168 -9.96 20.21 -10.02
CA LYS A 168 -8.53 20.52 -10.16
C LYS A 168 -7.98 21.50 -9.10
N SER A 169 -8.84 22.25 -8.42
CA SER A 169 -8.44 23.18 -7.37
C SER A 169 -8.29 22.53 -6.00
N CYS A 170 -8.78 21.26 -5.85
CA CYS A 170 -8.72 20.51 -4.60
C CYS A 170 -7.34 19.90 -4.37
N THR A 171 -6.33 20.75 -4.22
CA THR A 171 -4.94 20.32 -4.00
C THR A 171 -4.63 20.10 -2.53
N LEU A 172 -3.56 19.37 -2.26
CA LEU A 172 -3.12 19.07 -0.90
C LEU A 172 -2.45 20.31 -0.27
N THR A 173 -2.88 20.67 0.95
CA THR A 173 -2.37 21.82 1.69
C THR A 173 -1.91 21.44 3.09
N PRO A 174 -0.97 22.19 3.71
CA PRO A 174 -0.55 21.99 5.10
C PRO A 174 -1.69 21.99 6.11
N LYS A 175 -2.71 22.82 5.88
CA LYS A 175 -3.91 22.94 6.72
C LYS A 175 -4.65 21.61 6.89
N LEU A 176 -4.75 20.79 5.83
CA LEU A 176 -5.40 19.48 5.88
C LEU A 176 -4.69 18.52 6.82
N PHE A 177 -3.38 18.59 6.89
CA PHE A 177 -2.60 17.75 7.81
C PHE A 177 -2.79 18.20 9.26
N PHE A 178 -2.84 19.50 9.52
CA PHE A 178 -3.19 19.99 10.87
C PHE A 178 -4.59 19.57 11.28
N GLN A 179 -5.55 19.58 10.35
CA GLN A 179 -6.90 19.05 10.60
C GLN A 179 -6.88 17.55 10.91
N ALA A 180 -6.14 16.75 10.13
CA ALA A 180 -6.01 15.32 10.38
C ALA A 180 -5.35 15.04 11.75
N ALA A 181 -4.27 15.75 12.10
CA ALA A 181 -3.63 15.63 13.41
C ALA A 181 -4.57 16.02 14.57
N ALA A 182 -5.33 17.09 14.41
CA ALA A 182 -6.32 17.52 15.41
C ALA A 182 -7.43 16.48 15.58
N GLN A 183 -7.89 15.87 14.48
CA GLN A 183 -8.89 14.81 14.50
C GLN A 183 -8.38 13.56 15.20
N LEU A 184 -7.15 13.10 14.89
CA LEU A 184 -6.52 11.98 15.57
C LEU A 184 -6.33 12.25 17.07
N GLY A 185 -5.87 13.45 17.44
CA GLY A 185 -5.75 13.86 18.83
C GLY A 185 -7.10 13.90 19.57
N ALA A 186 -8.17 14.37 18.91
CA ALA A 186 -9.51 14.38 19.49
C ALA A 186 -10.08 12.97 19.71
N MET A 187 -9.64 12.00 18.89
CA MET A 187 -9.99 10.57 19.01
C MET A 187 -9.07 9.82 20.00
N ASN A 188 -8.16 10.51 20.65
CA ASN A 188 -7.14 9.93 21.54
C ASN A 188 -6.25 8.89 20.86
N ALA A 189 -5.93 9.09 19.58
CA ALA A 189 -4.96 8.27 18.88
C ALA A 189 -3.55 8.63 19.33
N ASP A 190 -2.79 7.65 19.77
CA ASP A 190 -1.38 7.86 20.11
C ASP A 190 -0.53 8.02 18.85
N PRO A 191 0.51 8.86 18.87
CA PRO A 191 1.45 8.93 17.75
C PRO A 191 2.33 7.68 17.68
N ILE A 192 2.85 7.37 16.50
CA ILE A 192 3.84 6.30 16.29
C ILE A 192 5.22 6.87 16.61
N GLY A 193 5.73 6.57 17.80
CA GLY A 193 6.92 7.23 18.33
C GLY A 193 6.64 8.71 18.65
N ASP A 194 7.34 9.63 17.97
CA ASP A 194 7.22 11.07 18.23
C ASP A 194 6.23 11.80 17.32
N SER A 195 5.58 11.10 16.38
CA SER A 195 4.72 11.75 15.37
C SER A 195 3.74 10.79 14.71
N TYR A 196 2.65 11.32 14.19
CA TYR A 196 1.81 10.59 13.24
C TYR A 196 2.56 10.37 11.93
N ILE A 197 2.23 9.31 11.22
CA ILE A 197 2.86 8.98 9.94
C ILE A 197 1.90 9.30 8.80
N ALA A 198 2.34 10.10 7.84
CA ALA A 198 1.60 10.36 6.61
C ALA A 198 2.27 9.66 5.44
N ILE A 199 1.54 8.74 4.79
CA ILE A 199 1.97 8.07 3.56
C ILE A 199 1.38 8.82 2.38
N ILE A 200 2.23 9.35 1.49
CA ILE A 200 1.85 10.28 0.43
C ILE A 200 2.41 9.84 -0.92
N HIS A 201 1.64 10.08 -1.98
CA HIS A 201 2.12 9.90 -3.35
C HIS A 201 3.01 11.09 -3.78
N PRO A 202 4.13 10.88 -4.55
CA PRO A 202 5.02 11.96 -4.98
C PRO A 202 4.34 13.10 -5.73
N TYR A 203 3.28 12.84 -6.51
CA TYR A 203 2.52 13.89 -7.21
C TYR A 203 1.71 14.77 -6.26
N ALA A 204 1.14 14.21 -5.20
CA ALA A 204 0.46 14.98 -4.16
C ALA A 204 1.48 15.70 -3.25
N ALA A 205 2.65 15.09 -3.03
CA ALA A 205 3.76 15.71 -2.32
C ALA A 205 4.31 16.94 -3.04
N TYR A 206 4.29 16.95 -4.36
CA TYR A 206 4.68 18.14 -5.14
C TYR A 206 3.82 19.36 -4.79
N ASP A 207 2.51 19.20 -4.70
CA ASP A 207 1.60 20.28 -4.33
C ASP A 207 1.89 20.81 -2.93
N LEU A 208 2.16 19.92 -1.98
CA LEU A 208 2.55 20.30 -0.62
C LEU A 208 3.87 21.08 -0.59
N LYS A 209 4.90 20.60 -1.30
CA LYS A 209 6.23 21.23 -1.37
C LYS A 209 6.20 22.60 -2.06
N THR A 210 5.27 22.83 -2.98
CA THR A 210 5.14 24.12 -3.71
C THR A 210 4.24 25.12 -2.99
N CYS A 211 3.55 24.71 -1.93
CA CYS A 211 2.71 25.60 -1.14
C CYS A 211 3.56 26.65 -0.41
N LYS A 212 3.14 27.94 -0.48
CA LYS A 212 3.88 29.05 0.14
C LYS A 212 4.06 28.87 1.64
N GLU A 213 3.04 28.40 2.33
CA GLU A 213 3.05 28.16 3.77
C GLU A 213 4.12 27.12 4.15
N PHE A 214 4.24 26.05 3.35
CA PHE A 214 5.23 25.01 3.57
C PHE A 214 6.66 25.53 3.37
N ILE A 215 6.88 26.30 2.30
CA ILE A 215 8.19 26.91 1.97
C ILE A 215 8.63 27.88 3.09
N GLU A 216 7.73 28.70 3.63
CA GLU A 216 8.04 29.63 4.70
C GLU A 216 8.44 28.93 5.99
N VAL A 217 7.72 27.90 6.40
CA VAL A 217 8.05 27.11 7.60
C VAL A 217 9.42 26.45 7.47
N HIS A 218 9.73 25.88 6.31
CA HIS A 218 11.01 25.18 6.09
C HIS A 218 12.22 26.12 5.95
N LYS A 219 12.04 27.36 5.52
CA LYS A 219 13.13 28.35 5.49
C LYS A 219 13.75 28.63 6.87
N TYR A 220 12.94 28.47 7.93
CA TYR A 220 13.38 28.75 9.29
C TYR A 220 13.78 27.50 10.08
N ALA A 221 13.33 26.31 9.66
CA ALA A 221 13.48 25.09 10.45
C ALA A 221 14.78 24.32 10.15
N ASP A 222 15.11 24.07 8.89
CA ASP A 222 16.33 23.37 8.50
C ASP A 222 16.61 23.53 6.99
N PRO A 223 17.61 24.34 6.59
CA PRO A 223 17.95 24.52 5.17
C PRO A 223 18.43 23.25 4.49
N ASP A 224 19.07 22.32 5.22
CA ASP A 224 19.63 21.09 4.66
C ASP A 224 18.55 20.11 4.18
N THR A 225 17.39 20.05 4.85
CA THR A 225 16.26 19.17 4.48
C THR A 225 15.66 19.58 3.14
N MET A 226 15.63 20.89 2.86
CA MET A 226 15.09 21.42 1.61
C MET A 226 15.97 21.06 0.39
N PHE A 227 17.28 20.96 0.57
CA PHE A 227 18.22 20.57 -0.49
C PHE A 227 18.20 19.08 -0.80
N ARG A 228 17.84 18.22 0.15
CA ARG A 228 17.77 16.77 -0.04
C ARG A 228 16.46 16.30 -0.65
N GLY A 229 15.46 17.18 -0.82
CA GLY A 229 14.14 16.83 -1.39
C GLY A 229 13.28 15.97 -0.49
N GLU A 230 13.64 15.80 0.77
CA GLU A 230 12.78 15.15 1.78
C GLU A 230 11.64 16.09 2.17
N ILE A 231 10.44 15.56 2.45
CA ILE A 231 9.32 16.38 2.95
C ILE A 231 9.55 16.75 4.41
N GLY A 232 10.25 15.90 5.16
CA GLY A 232 10.55 16.13 6.56
C GLY A 232 9.34 15.92 7.47
N LYS A 233 9.21 16.78 8.49
CA LYS A 233 8.16 16.75 9.51
C LYS A 233 7.41 18.08 9.50
N LEU A 234 6.08 18.03 9.44
CA LEU A 234 5.21 19.20 9.54
C LEU A 234 4.39 19.11 10.83
N GLY A 235 4.68 19.97 11.81
CA GLY A 235 4.05 19.87 13.11
C GLY A 235 4.33 18.51 13.75
N ASN A 236 3.27 17.76 14.03
CA ASN A 236 3.35 16.42 14.62
C ASN A 236 3.18 15.28 13.59
N ILE A 237 3.43 15.53 12.29
CA ILE A 237 3.28 14.56 11.22
C ILE A 237 4.60 14.39 10.49
N ARG A 238 5.05 13.15 10.32
CA ARG A 238 6.20 12.73 9.51
C ARG A 238 5.72 12.19 8.18
N PHE A 239 6.31 12.65 7.08
CA PHE A 239 5.92 12.25 5.73
C PHE A 239 6.82 11.15 5.18
N ILE A 240 6.19 10.19 4.52
CA ILE A 240 6.86 9.10 3.80
C ILE A 240 6.28 9.04 2.39
N GLU A 241 7.14 9.20 1.39
CA GLU A 241 6.75 9.14 -0.01
C GLU A 241 6.83 7.71 -0.53
N THR A 242 5.78 7.29 -1.24
CA THR A 242 5.78 6.06 -2.03
C THR A 242 4.95 6.23 -3.30
N SER A 243 5.44 5.68 -4.41
CA SER A 243 4.70 5.64 -5.67
C SER A 243 3.52 4.67 -5.65
N GLU A 244 3.49 3.76 -4.67
CA GLU A 244 2.39 2.80 -4.47
C GLU A 244 1.25 3.36 -3.61
N ALA A 245 1.30 4.63 -3.16
CA ALA A 245 0.17 5.25 -2.47
C ALA A 245 -1.06 5.27 -3.38
N LYS A 246 -2.25 5.04 -2.79
CA LYS A 246 -3.49 4.79 -3.53
C LYS A 246 -3.91 5.93 -4.45
N ILE A 247 -4.22 5.58 -5.70
CA ILE A 247 -4.78 6.46 -6.71
C ILE A 247 -6.09 5.85 -7.21
N TRP A 248 -7.18 6.60 -7.14
CA TRP A 248 -8.46 6.23 -7.73
C TRP A 248 -8.69 6.95 -9.06
N LYS A 249 -9.26 6.24 -10.00
CA LYS A 249 -9.71 6.76 -11.29
C LYS A 249 -10.90 5.94 -11.81
N ASP A 250 -11.85 5.73 -10.94
CA ASP A 250 -13.05 4.94 -11.18
C ASP A 250 -14.30 5.86 -11.28
N GLU A 251 -15.47 5.25 -11.33
CA GLU A 251 -16.75 5.98 -11.41
C GLU A 251 -17.05 6.84 -10.17
N THR A 252 -16.35 6.63 -9.06
CA THR A 252 -16.47 7.43 -7.85
C THR A 252 -15.67 8.73 -7.92
N CYS A 253 -14.77 8.84 -8.91
CA CYS A 253 -13.94 10.01 -9.15
C CYS A 253 -14.62 11.02 -10.12
N PRO A 254 -14.19 12.29 -10.12
CA PRO A 254 -14.60 13.24 -11.14
C PRO A 254 -14.12 12.78 -12.52
N THR A 255 -14.92 13.05 -13.56
CA THR A 255 -14.61 12.63 -14.93
C THR A 255 -13.24 13.15 -15.38
N GLY A 256 -12.34 12.25 -15.74
CA GLY A 256 -11.02 12.59 -16.26
C GLY A 256 -9.99 13.06 -15.22
N LEU A 257 -10.30 12.96 -13.93
CA LEU A 257 -9.38 13.30 -12.84
C LEU A 257 -9.02 12.08 -12.01
N ALA A 258 -7.75 11.99 -11.62
CA ALA A 258 -7.27 11.03 -10.65
C ALA A 258 -7.32 11.63 -9.24
N VAL A 259 -7.76 10.85 -8.27
CA VAL A 259 -7.81 11.24 -6.86
C VAL A 259 -6.74 10.47 -6.10
N PHE A 260 -5.92 11.20 -5.36
CA PHE A 260 -4.82 10.67 -4.57
C PHE A 260 -5.26 10.52 -3.11
N GLY A 261 -5.00 9.33 -2.55
CA GLY A 261 -5.23 9.06 -1.14
C GLY A 261 -3.95 9.22 -0.34
N THR A 262 -3.94 10.16 0.58
CA THR A 262 -2.89 10.30 1.59
C THR A 262 -3.40 9.72 2.90
N LEU A 263 -2.68 8.76 3.45
CA LEU A 263 -3.04 8.10 4.71
C LEU A 263 -2.29 8.76 5.86
N VAL A 264 -2.98 9.18 6.90
CA VAL A 264 -2.40 9.67 8.15
C VAL A 264 -2.72 8.68 9.26
N LEU A 265 -1.69 8.07 9.85
CA LEU A 265 -1.77 6.91 10.73
C LEU A 265 -1.33 7.27 12.15
N GLY A 266 -2.11 6.88 13.15
CA GLY A 266 -1.73 6.78 14.54
C GLY A 266 -1.29 5.37 14.90
N ALA A 267 -0.82 5.17 16.12
CA ALA A 267 -0.45 3.86 16.64
C ALA A 267 -1.69 2.94 16.74
N HIS A 268 -1.49 1.64 16.53
CA HIS A 268 -2.54 0.61 16.62
C HIS A 268 -3.75 0.80 15.70
N ALA A 269 -3.57 1.54 14.58
CA ALA A 269 -4.64 1.77 13.63
C ALA A 269 -5.02 0.50 12.86
N TYR A 270 -4.04 -0.33 12.52
CA TYR A 270 -4.24 -1.54 11.72
C TYR A 270 -3.27 -2.65 12.11
N GLY A 271 -3.64 -3.87 11.82
CA GLY A 271 -2.84 -5.06 12.04
C GLY A 271 -2.57 -5.81 10.75
N VAL A 272 -1.43 -6.46 10.70
CA VAL A 272 -1.03 -7.38 9.65
C VAL A 272 -0.82 -8.75 10.26
N THR A 273 -1.35 -9.75 9.59
CA THR A 273 -1.34 -11.14 10.06
C THR A 273 -0.69 -12.03 9.02
N GLU A 274 0.22 -12.88 9.47
CA GLU A 274 0.84 -13.94 8.68
C GLU A 274 0.72 -15.28 9.42
N LEU A 275 0.65 -16.35 8.67
CA LEU A 275 0.70 -17.69 9.27
C LEU A 275 2.15 -18.02 9.65
N GLU A 276 2.38 -18.46 10.88
CA GLU A 276 3.70 -18.92 11.32
C GLU A 276 4.16 -20.11 10.47
N GLY A 277 5.30 -19.95 9.78
CA GLY A 277 5.79 -20.91 8.80
C GLY A 277 5.12 -20.86 7.42
N GLY A 278 4.12 -19.99 7.22
CA GLY A 278 3.46 -19.73 5.92
C GLY A 278 3.75 -18.34 5.34
N GLY A 279 4.80 -17.68 5.82
CA GLY A 279 5.28 -16.41 5.28
C GLY A 279 5.73 -16.52 3.82
N LEU A 280 6.44 -15.52 3.33
CA LEU A 280 6.89 -15.49 1.94
C LEU A 280 7.86 -16.66 1.65
N GLU A 281 7.44 -17.60 0.81
CA GLU A 281 8.23 -18.77 0.37
C GLU A 281 8.64 -18.59 -1.09
N HIS A 282 9.94 -18.69 -1.35
CA HIS A 282 10.49 -18.71 -2.70
C HIS A 282 10.65 -20.16 -3.17
N ILE A 283 10.11 -20.48 -4.36
CA ILE A 283 10.05 -21.83 -4.90
C ILE A 283 10.76 -21.86 -6.25
N VAL A 284 11.85 -22.64 -6.34
CA VAL A 284 12.54 -22.92 -7.59
C VAL A 284 12.38 -24.39 -7.93
N LYS A 285 11.78 -24.69 -9.06
CA LYS A 285 11.68 -26.05 -9.60
C LYS A 285 12.60 -26.15 -10.82
N GLN A 286 13.59 -27.02 -10.72
CA GLN A 286 14.54 -27.27 -11.79
C GLN A 286 13.89 -28.07 -12.93
N LEU A 287 14.60 -28.17 -14.05
CA LEU A 287 14.19 -29.00 -15.20
C LEU A 287 13.83 -30.42 -14.77
N GLY A 288 12.76 -30.97 -15.31
CA GLY A 288 12.29 -32.32 -15.02
C GLY A 288 11.45 -32.47 -13.75
N TYR A 289 11.03 -31.39 -13.12
CA TYR A 289 10.15 -31.47 -11.96
C TYR A 289 8.66 -31.60 -12.38
N GLY A 290 7.98 -32.63 -11.84
CA GLY A 290 6.57 -32.92 -12.14
C GLY A 290 6.39 -33.67 -13.46
N ASP A 291 5.28 -33.43 -14.17
CA ASP A 291 4.96 -34.03 -15.47
C ASP A 291 5.76 -33.38 -16.61
N ASP A 292 7.05 -33.55 -16.60
CA ASP A 292 7.97 -33.09 -17.65
C ASP A 292 8.96 -34.19 -18.06
N PRO A 293 8.50 -35.19 -18.84
CA PRO A 293 9.29 -36.35 -19.18
C PRO A 293 10.52 -36.08 -20.06
N LEU A 294 10.57 -34.89 -20.68
CA LEU A 294 11.70 -34.48 -21.53
C LEU A 294 12.62 -33.45 -20.86
N ASN A 295 12.36 -33.11 -19.61
CA ASN A 295 13.13 -32.09 -18.83
C ASN A 295 13.25 -30.73 -19.54
N GLN A 296 12.14 -30.25 -20.13
CA GLN A 296 12.14 -29.02 -20.93
C GLN A 296 11.65 -27.79 -20.16
N ARG A 297 11.13 -27.96 -18.93
CA ARG A 297 10.51 -26.89 -18.16
C ARG A 297 11.13 -26.74 -16.77
N ALA A 298 11.52 -25.54 -16.46
CA ALA A 298 11.82 -25.09 -15.10
C ALA A 298 10.82 -24.01 -14.69
N SER A 299 10.65 -23.76 -13.42
CA SER A 299 9.82 -22.66 -12.93
C SER A 299 10.40 -22.00 -11.70
N VAL A 300 10.20 -20.70 -11.61
CA VAL A 300 10.50 -19.90 -10.43
C VAL A 300 9.21 -19.27 -9.96
N GLY A 301 8.93 -19.29 -8.69
CA GLY A 301 7.71 -18.74 -8.13
C GLY A 301 7.86 -18.34 -6.68
N TRP A 302 6.85 -17.66 -6.18
CA TRP A 302 6.69 -17.33 -4.78
C TRP A 302 5.25 -17.57 -4.35
N LYS A 303 5.06 -17.82 -3.08
CA LYS A 303 3.75 -17.84 -2.41
C LYS A 303 3.90 -17.31 -0.99
N GLY A 304 2.82 -16.76 -0.47
CA GLY A 304 2.75 -16.30 0.92
C GLY A 304 1.30 -16.21 1.39
N MET A 305 1.09 -16.35 2.69
CA MET A 305 -0.21 -16.16 3.33
C MET A 305 -0.22 -14.85 4.09
N ARG A 306 -1.24 -14.03 3.86
CA ARG A 306 -1.36 -12.72 4.48
C ARG A 306 -2.80 -12.31 4.67
N ALA A 307 -3.04 -11.55 5.73
CA ALA A 307 -4.22 -10.73 5.92
C ALA A 307 -3.79 -9.38 6.50
N ALA A 308 -4.54 -8.33 6.17
CA ALA A 308 -4.44 -7.02 6.79
C ALA A 308 -5.84 -6.59 7.21
N GLU A 309 -5.96 -5.93 8.36
CA GLU A 309 -7.24 -5.46 8.86
C GLU A 309 -7.12 -4.15 9.64
N ARG A 310 -8.11 -3.29 9.54
CA ARG A 310 -8.19 -2.07 10.33
C ARG A 310 -8.68 -2.41 11.73
N LEU A 311 -7.85 -2.17 12.73
CA LEU A 311 -8.18 -2.47 14.13
C LEU A 311 -9.01 -1.36 14.76
N VAL A 312 -8.60 -0.11 14.55
CA VAL A 312 -9.28 1.07 15.07
C VAL A 312 -9.42 2.10 13.97
N GLU A 313 -10.59 2.17 13.36
CA GLU A 313 -10.92 3.09 12.26
C GLU A 313 -10.64 4.56 12.61
N GLN A 314 -10.83 4.93 13.86
CA GLN A 314 -10.65 6.30 14.37
C GLN A 314 -9.17 6.73 14.43
N TYR A 315 -8.23 5.78 14.45
CA TYR A 315 -6.79 6.06 14.56
C TYR A 315 -6.11 6.25 13.22
N MET A 316 -6.90 6.30 12.16
CA MET A 316 -6.41 6.64 10.83
C MET A 316 -7.34 7.64 10.15
N VAL A 317 -6.74 8.54 9.38
CA VAL A 317 -7.45 9.52 8.56
C VAL A 317 -6.95 9.43 7.13
N ARG A 318 -7.87 9.36 6.17
CA ARG A 318 -7.55 9.41 4.76
C ARG A 318 -7.85 10.80 4.22
N ILE A 319 -6.86 11.46 3.63
CA ILE A 319 -7.04 12.73 2.94
C ILE A 319 -7.12 12.44 1.45
N GLU A 320 -8.20 12.86 0.80
CA GLU A 320 -8.38 12.72 -0.64
C GLU A 320 -8.21 14.08 -1.33
N SER A 321 -7.30 14.12 -2.29
CA SER A 321 -6.95 15.33 -3.04
C SER A 321 -6.69 15.02 -4.51
N VAL A 322 -6.68 16.05 -5.34
CA VAL A 322 -6.22 15.99 -6.73
C VAL A 322 -4.83 16.61 -6.80
N SER A 323 -4.00 16.21 -7.75
CA SER A 323 -2.68 16.81 -7.95
C SER A 323 -2.68 17.80 -9.11
N SER A 324 -2.05 18.96 -8.90
CA SER A 324 -1.79 19.93 -9.95
C SER A 324 -0.76 19.45 -10.96
N TYR A 325 0.20 18.62 -10.51
CA TYR A 325 1.28 18.08 -11.36
C TYR A 325 0.73 17.05 -12.36
N SER A 326 -0.12 16.13 -11.93
CA SER A 326 -0.68 15.08 -12.77
C SER A 326 -2.13 14.76 -12.39
N ALA A 327 -3.04 15.53 -12.94
CA ALA A 327 -4.47 15.32 -12.70
C ALA A 327 -5.01 14.03 -13.37
N ASN A 328 -4.24 13.35 -14.21
CA ASN A 328 -4.68 12.21 -15.03
C ASN A 328 -3.80 10.97 -14.86
N ALA A 329 -3.25 10.77 -13.67
CA ALA A 329 -2.47 9.59 -13.36
C ALA A 329 -3.28 8.29 -13.55
N ALA A 330 -2.61 7.17 -13.80
CA ALA A 330 -3.25 5.86 -13.84
C ALA A 330 -3.63 5.42 -12.41
N ALA A 331 -4.75 4.71 -12.27
CA ALA A 331 -5.09 4.05 -11.01
C ALA A 331 -4.12 2.91 -10.70
N ASN A 332 -3.92 2.62 -9.41
CA ASN A 332 -3.07 1.53 -8.95
C ASN A 332 -3.79 0.61 -7.94
#